data_f97ce41c37fb153e086481d8899a7c20
#
_entry.id   f97ce41c37fb153e086481d8899a7c20
#
_cell.length_a   1.000
_cell.length_b   1.000
_cell.length_c   1.000
_cell.angle_alpha   90.00
_cell.angle_beta   90.00
_cell.angle_gamma   90.00
#
_symmetry.space_group_name_H-M   'P 1'
#
loop_
_entity.id
_entity.type
_entity.pdbx_description
1 polymer ?
#
loop_
_entity_poly.entity_id
_entity_poly.type
_entity_poly.pdbx_seq_one_letter_code
_entity_poly.pdbx_strand_id
1 'polypeptide(L)'
;NGGAHSDAPIAFQEFMIRPVGAPTEKEGIRMGAEVFHALAKLLKKRGLSTAVGDEGGFAPKFDGIEDALDSIIQAIKDAGYEPGKDVKIAMDCAASEFAVCEDGKWFYDYRQLKNGMPKDPNGKKLSADEQIAYLEHLITKYPIDSIEDGLDENDWENWVKLTSAIGDRCQLVGDDLFVTNVKFLEKGIKMGAANSILIKVNQIGSLTETLE
;
A
#
# COMPACT_ATOMS: atom_id res chain seq x y z
N ASN A 1 -1.36 9.82 -1.80
CA ASN A 1 0.07 9.51 -1.88
C ASN A 1 0.82 9.88 -0.61
N GLY A 2 1.87 9.12 -0.32
CA GLY A 2 2.83 9.32 0.75
C GLY A 2 4.20 8.79 0.32
N GLY A 3 4.96 8.18 1.23
CA GLY A 3 6.24 7.59 0.94
C GLY A 3 7.20 8.53 0.23
N ALA A 4 7.97 8.01 -0.73
CA ALA A 4 8.89 8.79 -1.55
C ALA A 4 8.17 9.64 -2.62
N HIS A 5 6.88 9.37 -2.91
CA HIS A 5 6.11 10.01 -3.99
C HIS A 5 5.40 11.32 -3.56
N SER A 6 5.60 11.78 -2.33
CA SER A 6 5.07 13.07 -1.88
C SER A 6 5.74 13.56 -0.60
N ASP A 7 5.55 14.86 -0.29
CA ASP A 7 5.97 15.45 0.99
C ASP A 7 4.98 15.19 2.14
N ALA A 8 3.93 14.39 1.92
CA ALA A 8 2.99 14.03 2.97
C ALA A 8 3.71 13.25 4.10
N PRO A 9 3.38 13.53 5.38
CA PRO A 9 4.06 12.93 6.52
C PRO A 9 3.53 11.51 6.81
N ILE A 10 3.51 10.65 5.81
CA ILE A 10 3.04 9.26 5.85
C ILE A 10 4.10 8.37 5.20
N ALA A 11 4.48 7.27 5.86
CA ALA A 11 5.51 6.37 5.36
C ALA A 11 5.02 5.50 4.19
N PHE A 12 3.76 5.06 4.19
CA PHE A 12 3.18 4.29 3.09
C PHE A 12 3.02 5.14 1.84
N GLN A 13 3.30 4.55 0.69
CA GLN A 13 3.40 5.23 -0.59
C GLN A 13 2.03 5.52 -1.21
N GLU A 14 1.09 4.54 -1.16
CA GLU A 14 -0.21 4.67 -1.81
C GLU A 14 -1.35 4.09 -1.00
N PHE A 15 -2.50 4.77 -1.13
CA PHE A 15 -3.80 4.29 -0.67
C PHE A 15 -4.74 4.35 -1.87
N MET A 16 -5.19 3.20 -2.33
CA MET A 16 -5.97 3.05 -3.55
C MET A 16 -7.36 2.56 -3.23
N ILE A 17 -8.36 3.01 -4.01
CA ILE A 17 -9.71 2.48 -3.94
C ILE A 17 -9.92 1.44 -5.04
N ARG A 18 -10.65 0.39 -4.70
CA ARG A 18 -11.01 -0.71 -5.60
C ARG A 18 -12.53 -0.83 -5.71
N PRO A 19 -13.15 -0.34 -6.81
CA PRO A 19 -14.60 -0.41 -7.00
C PRO A 19 -15.08 -1.83 -7.36
N VAL A 20 -15.00 -2.75 -6.40
CA VAL A 20 -15.27 -4.20 -6.60
C VAL A 20 -16.75 -4.50 -6.84
N GLY A 21 -17.67 -3.61 -6.44
CA GLY A 21 -19.09 -3.74 -6.68
C GLY A 21 -19.55 -3.24 -8.06
N ALA A 22 -18.63 -2.69 -8.87
CA ALA A 22 -18.97 -2.17 -10.19
C ALA A 22 -19.26 -3.33 -11.18
N PRO A 23 -20.39 -3.28 -11.93
CA PRO A 23 -20.73 -4.34 -12.88
C PRO A 23 -19.90 -4.29 -14.17
N THR A 24 -19.23 -3.18 -14.45
CA THR A 24 -18.37 -2.97 -15.61
C THR A 24 -17.20 -2.07 -15.26
N GLU A 25 -16.12 -2.13 -16.04
CA GLU A 25 -14.96 -1.24 -15.89
C GLU A 25 -15.34 0.25 -16.00
N LYS A 26 -16.23 0.61 -16.94
CA LYS A 26 -16.76 1.97 -17.09
C LYS A 26 -17.41 2.47 -15.78
N GLU A 27 -18.23 1.64 -15.16
CA GLU A 27 -18.87 1.97 -13.87
C GLU A 27 -17.84 2.03 -12.75
N GLY A 28 -16.82 1.17 -12.75
CA GLY A 28 -15.69 1.22 -11.80
C GLY A 28 -14.94 2.55 -11.88
N ILE A 29 -14.62 3.02 -13.09
CA ILE A 29 -13.99 4.32 -13.30
C ILE A 29 -14.90 5.46 -12.80
N ARG A 30 -16.21 5.41 -13.07
CA ARG A 30 -17.17 6.41 -12.58
C ARG A 30 -17.20 6.43 -11.04
N MET A 31 -17.34 5.27 -10.41
CA MET A 31 -17.32 5.15 -8.94
C MET A 31 -16.03 5.70 -8.35
N GLY A 32 -14.88 5.35 -8.94
CA GLY A 32 -13.58 5.88 -8.55
C GLY A 32 -13.51 7.41 -8.61
N ALA A 33 -13.96 8.00 -9.70
CA ALA A 33 -14.01 9.46 -9.87
C ALA A 33 -14.95 10.13 -8.84
N GLU A 34 -16.10 9.55 -8.54
CA GLU A 34 -17.04 10.08 -7.55
C GLU A 34 -16.44 10.04 -6.14
N VAL A 35 -15.78 8.95 -5.74
CA VAL A 35 -15.07 8.86 -4.45
C VAL A 35 -13.91 9.85 -4.40
N PHE A 36 -13.12 9.98 -5.46
CA PHE A 36 -12.03 10.96 -5.55
C PHE A 36 -12.54 12.39 -5.33
N HIS A 37 -13.64 12.77 -5.98
CA HIS A 37 -14.24 14.09 -5.78
C HIS A 37 -14.87 14.28 -4.40
N ALA A 38 -15.44 13.23 -3.81
CA ALA A 38 -15.92 13.26 -2.43
C ALA A 38 -14.77 13.48 -1.45
N LEU A 39 -13.63 12.78 -1.65
CA LEU A 39 -12.42 12.97 -0.86
C LEU A 39 -11.90 14.41 -0.98
N ALA A 40 -11.84 14.98 -2.19
CA ALA A 40 -11.44 16.39 -2.36
C ALA A 40 -12.31 17.36 -1.56
N LYS A 41 -13.64 17.15 -1.53
CA LYS A 41 -14.57 17.96 -0.73
C LYS A 41 -14.33 17.81 0.77
N LEU A 42 -14.10 16.57 1.22
CA LEU A 42 -13.80 16.26 2.63
C LEU A 42 -12.50 16.94 3.07
N LEU A 43 -11.43 16.84 2.28
CA LEU A 43 -10.14 17.46 2.57
C LEU A 43 -10.27 18.98 2.68
N LYS A 44 -10.96 19.63 1.72
CA LYS A 44 -11.24 21.08 1.77
C LYS A 44 -12.01 21.47 3.03
N LYS A 45 -13.03 20.70 3.42
CA LYS A 45 -13.80 20.93 4.65
C LYS A 45 -12.93 20.83 5.92
N ARG A 46 -11.93 19.94 5.91
CA ARG A 46 -10.94 19.77 6.98
C ARG A 46 -9.82 20.85 6.93
N GLY A 47 -9.80 21.71 5.93
CA GLY A 47 -8.70 22.68 5.73
C GLY A 47 -7.40 22.05 5.25
N LEU A 48 -7.46 20.84 4.68
CA LEU A 48 -6.32 20.09 4.18
C LEU A 48 -6.08 20.37 2.69
N SER A 49 -4.83 20.19 2.25
CA SER A 49 -4.43 20.36 0.85
C SER A 49 -5.11 19.30 -0.05
N THR A 50 -5.45 19.72 -1.26
CA THR A 50 -5.83 18.82 -2.36
C THR A 50 -4.78 18.76 -3.46
N ALA A 51 -3.54 19.19 -3.17
CA ALA A 51 -2.40 18.94 -4.05
C ALA A 51 -2.15 17.44 -4.15
N VAL A 52 -1.68 17.00 -5.30
CA VAL A 52 -1.43 15.60 -5.61
C VAL A 52 0.07 15.28 -5.56
N GLY A 53 0.38 14.02 -5.25
CA GLY A 53 1.71 13.46 -5.39
C GLY A 53 1.97 12.93 -6.80
N ASP A 54 3.06 12.21 -6.97
CA ASP A 54 3.56 11.75 -8.28
C ASP A 54 2.61 10.77 -8.97
N GLU A 55 1.81 10.03 -8.22
CA GLU A 55 0.82 9.06 -8.71
C GLU A 55 -0.59 9.67 -8.93
N GLY A 56 -0.74 10.99 -8.75
CA GLY A 56 -2.01 11.69 -8.94
C GLY A 56 -3.01 11.58 -7.78
N GLY A 57 -2.68 10.90 -6.70
CA GLY A 57 -3.45 10.86 -5.46
C GLY A 57 -3.20 12.12 -4.60
N PHE A 58 -4.18 12.51 -3.78
CA PHE A 58 -3.99 13.61 -2.83
C PHE A 58 -2.88 13.32 -1.82
N ALA A 59 -2.12 14.35 -1.45
CA ALA A 59 -1.01 14.26 -0.53
C ALA A 59 -1.13 15.26 0.65
N PRO A 60 -2.24 15.24 1.40
CA PRO A 60 -2.44 16.14 2.53
C PRO A 60 -1.59 15.74 3.73
N LYS A 61 -1.44 16.66 4.69
CA LYS A 61 -0.83 16.39 5.98
C LYS A 61 -1.85 15.72 6.91
N PHE A 62 -1.99 14.42 6.80
CA PHE A 62 -2.75 13.61 7.74
C PHE A 62 -1.98 13.32 9.04
N ASP A 63 -2.70 12.97 10.09
CA ASP A 63 -2.15 12.55 11.38
C ASP A 63 -1.76 11.05 11.40
N GLY A 64 -1.27 10.53 10.27
CA GLY A 64 -0.83 9.16 10.08
C GLY A 64 -1.68 8.35 9.13
N ILE A 65 -1.34 7.06 9.02
CA ILE A 65 -1.93 6.09 8.07
C ILE A 65 -3.43 5.89 8.32
N GLU A 66 -3.83 5.75 9.58
CA GLU A 66 -5.24 5.50 9.91
C GLU A 66 -6.13 6.71 9.64
N ASP A 67 -5.64 7.95 9.81
CA ASP A 67 -6.39 9.16 9.43
C ASP A 67 -6.62 9.24 7.91
N ALA A 68 -5.64 8.78 7.12
CA ALA A 68 -5.82 8.65 5.66
C ALA A 68 -6.90 7.62 5.32
N LEU A 69 -6.84 6.43 5.95
CA LEU A 69 -7.82 5.35 5.74
C LEU A 69 -9.23 5.77 6.18
N ASP A 70 -9.37 6.40 7.35
CA ASP A 70 -10.65 6.92 7.85
C ASP A 70 -11.24 7.96 6.90
N SER A 71 -10.40 8.82 6.31
CA SER A 71 -10.84 9.82 5.33
C SER A 71 -11.32 9.17 4.02
N ILE A 72 -10.66 8.11 3.56
CA ILE A 72 -11.09 7.34 2.39
C ILE A 72 -12.43 6.65 2.66
N ILE A 73 -12.58 5.99 3.83
CA ILE A 73 -13.84 5.38 4.24
C ILE A 73 -14.98 6.40 4.26
N GLN A 74 -14.73 7.60 4.82
CA GLN A 74 -15.75 8.66 4.81
C GLN A 74 -16.07 9.13 3.39
N ALA A 75 -15.07 9.28 2.52
CA ALA A 75 -15.29 9.68 1.13
C ALA A 75 -16.09 8.64 0.33
N ILE A 76 -15.87 7.34 0.57
CA ILE A 76 -16.67 6.26 -0.03
C ILE A 76 -18.14 6.40 0.38
N LYS A 77 -18.41 6.63 1.68
CA LYS A 77 -19.78 6.85 2.19
C LYS A 77 -20.42 8.12 1.64
N ASP A 78 -19.66 9.23 1.59
CA ASP A 78 -20.12 10.52 1.07
C ASP A 78 -20.43 10.45 -0.45
N ALA A 79 -19.78 9.56 -1.18
CA ALA A 79 -20.08 9.26 -2.58
C ALA A 79 -21.32 8.35 -2.76
N GLY A 80 -21.90 7.83 -1.66
CA GLY A 80 -23.08 6.98 -1.67
C GLY A 80 -22.80 5.49 -1.80
N TYR A 81 -21.56 5.05 -1.56
CA TYR A 81 -21.14 3.65 -1.63
C TYR A 81 -20.92 3.03 -0.27
N GLU A 82 -21.04 1.69 -0.20
CA GLU A 82 -20.81 0.91 1.01
C GLU A 82 -19.35 0.41 1.04
N PRO A 83 -18.52 0.86 2.04
CA PRO A 83 -17.15 0.36 2.19
C PRO A 83 -17.14 -1.15 2.43
N GLY A 84 -16.25 -1.85 1.72
CA GLY A 84 -16.09 -3.30 1.82
C GLY A 84 -17.00 -4.10 0.90
N LYS A 85 -18.10 -3.54 0.44
CA LYS A 85 -19.04 -4.17 -0.48
C LYS A 85 -18.93 -3.60 -1.89
N ASP A 86 -19.11 -2.28 -2.02
CA ASP A 86 -19.03 -1.59 -3.30
C ASP A 86 -17.61 -1.18 -3.63
N VAL A 87 -16.88 -0.68 -2.60
CA VAL A 87 -15.51 -0.20 -2.73
C VAL A 87 -14.68 -0.76 -1.60
N LYS A 88 -13.57 -1.40 -1.94
CA LYS A 88 -12.50 -1.85 -1.03
C LYS A 88 -11.27 -0.96 -1.18
N ILE A 89 -10.27 -1.21 -0.36
CA ILE A 89 -9.01 -0.48 -0.34
C ILE A 89 -7.86 -1.42 -0.68
N ALA A 90 -6.91 -0.92 -1.47
CA ALA A 90 -5.59 -1.50 -1.61
C ALA A 90 -4.55 -0.50 -1.10
N MET A 91 -3.42 -1.00 -0.63
CA MET A 91 -2.29 -0.18 -0.19
C MET A 91 -1.02 -0.63 -0.91
N ASP A 92 -0.16 0.32 -1.22
CA ASP A 92 1.27 0.08 -1.44
C ASP A 92 2.06 0.69 -0.29
N CYS A 93 2.74 -0.17 0.46
CA CYS A 93 3.56 0.28 1.58
C CYS A 93 4.93 0.78 1.11
N ALA A 94 5.47 0.24 0.01
CA ALA A 94 6.84 0.42 -0.44
C ALA A 94 7.83 0.34 0.74
N ALA A 95 7.69 -0.74 1.53
CA ALA A 95 8.31 -0.81 2.85
C ALA A 95 9.84 -0.83 2.81
N SER A 96 10.43 -1.16 1.67
CA SER A 96 11.87 -1.04 1.43
C SER A 96 12.39 0.38 1.66
N GLU A 97 11.55 1.42 1.45
CA GLU A 97 11.95 2.82 1.62
C GLU A 97 12.19 3.22 3.08
N PHE A 98 11.56 2.55 4.05
CA PHE A 98 11.70 2.84 5.48
C PHE A 98 12.17 1.63 6.32
N ALA A 99 12.60 0.55 5.67
CA ALA A 99 13.16 -0.61 6.32
C ALA A 99 14.65 -0.42 6.65
N VAL A 100 15.10 -0.99 7.78
CA VAL A 100 16.49 -0.99 8.22
C VAL A 100 16.86 -2.39 8.69
N CYS A 101 17.99 -2.92 8.23
CA CYS A 101 18.54 -4.18 8.72
C CYS A 101 19.67 -3.88 9.71
N GLU A 102 19.51 -4.28 10.98
CA GLU A 102 20.49 -4.10 12.06
C GLU A 102 20.82 -5.48 12.65
N ASP A 103 22.09 -5.87 12.61
CA ASP A 103 22.56 -7.16 13.11
C ASP A 103 21.76 -8.37 12.58
N GLY A 104 21.38 -8.31 11.29
CA GLY A 104 20.61 -9.36 10.63
C GLY A 104 19.11 -9.39 11.00
N LYS A 105 18.60 -8.37 11.68
CA LYS A 105 17.19 -8.21 12.02
C LYS A 105 16.60 -7.04 11.27
N TRP A 106 15.39 -7.21 10.75
CA TRP A 106 14.66 -6.17 10.04
C TRP A 106 13.79 -5.35 10.99
N PHE A 107 13.83 -4.02 10.77
CA PHE A 107 13.01 -3.02 11.43
C PHE A 107 12.41 -2.09 10.39
N TYR A 108 11.25 -1.50 10.69
CA TYR A 108 10.50 -0.59 9.83
C TYR A 108 10.30 0.73 10.56
N ASP A 109 11.01 1.77 10.12
CA ASP A 109 11.05 3.07 10.81
C ASP A 109 10.13 4.08 10.12
N TYR A 110 8.95 4.24 10.64
CA TYR A 110 7.92 5.13 10.10
C TYR A 110 8.25 6.63 10.18
N ARG A 111 9.29 7.00 10.94
CA ARG A 111 9.65 8.40 11.16
C ARG A 111 10.39 9.01 9.99
N GLN A 112 11.05 8.22 9.17
CA GLN A 112 11.86 8.69 8.05
C GLN A 112 12.10 7.61 7.00
N LEU A 113 12.32 8.03 5.76
CA LEU A 113 12.76 7.14 4.69
C LEU A 113 14.29 6.96 4.69
N LYS A 114 14.79 5.95 3.98
CA LYS A 114 16.24 5.67 3.80
C LYS A 114 17.03 6.87 3.24
N ASN A 115 16.40 7.70 2.43
CA ASN A 115 17.00 8.93 1.88
C ASN A 115 17.05 10.10 2.89
N GLY A 116 16.58 9.89 4.13
CA GLY A 116 16.54 10.90 5.18
C GLY A 116 15.31 11.81 5.14
N MET A 117 14.37 11.59 4.21
CA MET A 117 13.12 12.35 4.16
C MET A 117 12.30 12.06 5.41
N PRO A 118 11.94 13.08 6.22
CA PRO A 118 11.11 12.88 7.41
C PRO A 118 9.68 12.51 7.00
N LYS A 119 9.08 11.59 7.75
CA LYS A 119 7.70 11.14 7.54
C LYS A 119 6.87 11.35 8.80
N ASP A 120 6.33 10.29 9.37
CA ASP A 120 5.44 10.42 10.52
C ASP A 120 6.20 10.87 11.78
N PRO A 121 5.98 12.10 12.29
CA PRO A 121 6.68 12.58 13.48
C PRO A 121 6.29 11.81 14.75
N ASN A 122 5.14 11.12 14.75
CA ASN A 122 4.66 10.26 15.83
C ASN A 122 4.92 8.77 15.53
N GLY A 123 5.55 8.49 14.39
CA GLY A 123 5.87 7.14 13.95
C GLY A 123 6.82 6.42 14.88
N LYS A 124 6.81 5.10 14.78
CA LYS A 124 7.66 4.21 15.57
C LYS A 124 8.59 3.43 14.65
N LYS A 125 9.65 2.92 15.23
CA LYS A 125 10.46 1.87 14.61
C LYS A 125 9.92 0.53 15.11
N LEU A 126 9.35 -0.25 14.20
CA LEU A 126 8.75 -1.54 14.47
C LEU A 126 9.72 -2.66 14.10
N SER A 127 9.75 -3.73 14.86
CA SER A 127 10.33 -5.00 14.43
C SER A 127 9.50 -5.62 13.29
N ALA A 128 10.04 -6.60 12.57
CA ALA A 128 9.31 -7.28 11.51
C ALA A 128 8.00 -7.95 12.01
N ASP A 129 8.03 -8.56 13.19
CA ASP A 129 6.83 -9.17 13.77
C ASP A 129 5.78 -8.11 14.16
N GLU A 130 6.20 -6.94 14.67
CA GLU A 130 5.29 -5.81 14.94
C GLU A 130 4.73 -5.19 13.66
N GLN A 131 5.53 -5.12 12.57
CA GLN A 131 5.08 -4.69 11.26
C GLN A 131 3.98 -5.63 10.72
N ILE A 132 4.20 -6.93 10.78
CA ILE A 132 3.21 -7.94 10.38
C ILE A 132 1.92 -7.78 11.19
N ALA A 133 2.03 -7.66 12.51
CA ALA A 133 0.87 -7.45 13.39
C ALA A 133 0.13 -6.14 13.07
N TYR A 134 0.85 -5.08 12.71
CA TYR A 134 0.23 -3.82 12.30
C TYR A 134 -0.52 -3.94 10.96
N LEU A 135 0.06 -4.62 9.96
CA LEU A 135 -0.63 -4.89 8.70
C LEU A 135 -1.88 -5.75 8.91
N GLU A 136 -1.82 -6.77 9.77
CA GLU A 136 -2.97 -7.58 10.14
C GLU A 136 -4.05 -6.75 10.86
N HIS A 137 -3.67 -5.84 11.75
CA HIS A 137 -4.59 -4.89 12.38
C HIS A 137 -5.32 -4.04 11.33
N LEU A 138 -4.59 -3.49 10.35
CA LEU A 138 -5.18 -2.65 9.31
C LEU A 138 -6.20 -3.39 8.45
N ILE A 139 -5.91 -4.61 7.99
CA ILE A 139 -6.88 -5.40 7.20
C ILE A 139 -8.07 -5.90 8.02
N THR A 140 -7.92 -5.99 9.34
CA THR A 140 -9.01 -6.36 10.25
C THR A 140 -9.95 -5.18 10.52
N LYS A 141 -9.39 -3.97 10.62
CA LYS A 141 -10.12 -2.74 10.93
C LYS A 141 -10.77 -2.11 9.69
N TYR A 142 -10.12 -2.20 8.55
CA TYR A 142 -10.53 -1.58 7.29
C TYR A 142 -10.79 -2.62 6.20
N PRO A 143 -11.62 -2.33 5.20
CA PRO A 143 -11.89 -3.25 4.09
C PRO A 143 -10.73 -3.28 3.09
N ILE A 144 -9.53 -3.58 3.57
CA ILE A 144 -8.32 -3.71 2.77
C ILE A 144 -8.22 -5.16 2.33
N ASP A 145 -8.10 -5.40 1.03
CA ASP A 145 -7.96 -6.74 0.45
C ASP A 145 -6.72 -6.91 -0.43
N SER A 146 -5.86 -5.89 -0.49
CA SER A 146 -4.56 -5.97 -1.18
C SER A 146 -3.52 -5.09 -0.49
N ILE A 147 -2.34 -5.64 -0.25
CA ILE A 147 -1.15 -4.94 0.25
C ILE A 147 0.02 -5.26 -0.67
N GLU A 148 0.61 -4.22 -1.23
CA GLU A 148 1.83 -4.28 -2.04
C GLU A 148 3.03 -3.89 -1.17
N ASP A 149 4.13 -4.64 -1.33
CA ASP A 149 5.43 -4.43 -0.68
C ASP A 149 5.33 -4.06 0.81
N GLY A 150 4.59 -4.88 1.56
CA GLY A 150 4.36 -4.71 3.00
C GLY A 150 5.62 -4.87 3.87
N LEU A 151 6.69 -5.47 3.32
CA LEU A 151 8.01 -5.69 3.92
C LEU A 151 9.11 -5.37 2.92
N ASP A 152 10.37 -5.26 3.40
CA ASP A 152 11.55 -5.02 2.53
C ASP A 152 11.74 -6.16 1.51
N GLU A 153 12.19 -5.80 0.32
CA GLU A 153 12.44 -6.71 -0.82
C GLU A 153 13.47 -7.83 -0.51
N ASN A 154 14.28 -7.66 0.52
CA ASN A 154 15.27 -8.64 0.96
C ASN A 154 14.83 -9.42 2.21
N ASP A 155 13.71 -9.07 2.84
CA ASP A 155 13.23 -9.68 4.08
C ASP A 155 12.36 -10.93 3.83
N TRP A 156 12.90 -11.88 3.07
CA TRP A 156 12.19 -13.07 2.58
C TRP A 156 11.58 -13.94 3.68
N GLU A 157 12.28 -14.09 4.80
CA GLU A 157 11.79 -14.92 5.92
C GLU A 157 10.54 -14.32 6.57
N ASN A 158 10.49 -13.00 6.72
CA ASN A 158 9.33 -12.34 7.28
C ASN A 158 8.20 -12.21 6.24
N TRP A 159 8.51 -12.15 4.94
CA TRP A 159 7.51 -12.27 3.88
C TRP A 159 6.74 -13.62 3.97
N VAL A 160 7.44 -14.73 4.26
CA VAL A 160 6.79 -16.04 4.50
C VAL A 160 5.87 -15.97 5.72
N LYS A 161 6.31 -15.32 6.81
CA LYS A 161 5.46 -15.13 8.01
C LYS A 161 4.23 -14.27 7.70
N LEU A 162 4.41 -13.14 6.99
CA LEU A 162 3.32 -12.27 6.57
C LEU A 162 2.29 -13.05 5.73
N THR A 163 2.77 -13.81 4.75
CA THR A 163 1.91 -14.63 3.89
C THR A 163 1.14 -15.68 4.68
N SER A 164 1.79 -16.32 5.64
CA SER A 164 1.14 -17.29 6.54
C SER A 164 0.09 -16.64 7.45
N ALA A 165 0.32 -15.39 7.88
CA ALA A 165 -0.56 -14.69 8.82
C ALA A 165 -1.84 -14.17 8.16
N ILE A 166 -1.74 -13.60 6.96
CA ILE A 166 -2.86 -12.88 6.32
C ILE A 166 -3.10 -13.21 4.85
N GLY A 167 -2.30 -14.07 4.23
CA GLY A 167 -2.39 -14.35 2.80
C GLY A 167 -3.68 -15.08 2.35
N ASP A 168 -4.43 -15.65 3.27
CA ASP A 168 -5.76 -16.24 3.03
C ASP A 168 -6.88 -15.18 2.98
N ARG A 169 -6.63 -13.98 3.50
CA ARG A 169 -7.58 -12.87 3.62
C ARG A 169 -7.23 -11.66 2.78
N CYS A 170 -5.98 -11.55 2.34
CA CYS A 170 -5.45 -10.40 1.67
C CYS A 170 -4.52 -10.80 0.52
N GLN A 171 -4.65 -10.11 -0.61
CA GLN A 171 -3.67 -10.18 -1.69
C GLN A 171 -2.37 -9.53 -1.23
N LEU A 172 -1.27 -10.28 -1.27
CA LEU A 172 0.05 -9.81 -0.92
C LEU A 172 0.89 -9.72 -2.20
N VAL A 173 1.08 -8.50 -2.67
CA VAL A 173 1.71 -8.22 -3.96
C VAL A 173 3.19 -7.93 -3.76
N GLY A 174 4.05 -8.61 -4.49
CA GLY A 174 5.45 -8.24 -4.62
C GLY A 174 5.67 -7.44 -5.91
N ASP A 175 6.01 -6.16 -5.78
CA ASP A 175 6.56 -5.32 -6.83
C ASP A 175 8.09 -5.32 -6.70
N ASP A 176 8.64 -4.63 -5.71
CA ASP A 176 10.08 -4.60 -5.44
C ASP A 176 10.63 -5.98 -5.05
N LEU A 177 9.81 -6.81 -4.39
CA LEU A 177 10.19 -8.18 -4.02
C LEU A 177 10.52 -9.04 -5.25
N PHE A 178 9.78 -8.90 -6.35
CA PHE A 178 9.91 -9.76 -7.52
C PHE A 178 10.52 -9.07 -8.73
N VAL A 179 10.39 -7.75 -8.85
CA VAL A 179 10.90 -6.90 -9.96
C VAL A 179 10.64 -7.50 -11.34
N THR A 180 9.46 -8.14 -11.53
CA THR A 180 9.09 -8.83 -12.78
C THR A 180 10.15 -9.86 -13.22
N ASN A 181 10.84 -10.50 -12.27
CA ASN A 181 11.96 -11.42 -12.54
C ASN A 181 11.56 -12.87 -12.20
N VAL A 182 11.60 -13.75 -13.18
CA VAL A 182 11.25 -15.18 -13.07
C VAL A 182 12.00 -15.86 -11.91
N LYS A 183 13.28 -15.53 -11.69
CA LYS A 183 14.08 -16.15 -10.62
C LYS A 183 13.59 -15.78 -9.23
N PHE A 184 13.20 -14.52 -9.02
CA PHE A 184 12.64 -14.06 -7.75
C PHE A 184 11.23 -14.59 -7.55
N LEU A 185 10.42 -14.63 -8.62
CA LEU A 185 9.09 -15.24 -8.58
C LEU A 185 9.18 -16.72 -8.21
N GLU A 186 10.06 -17.48 -8.84
CA GLU A 186 10.30 -18.90 -8.52
C GLU A 186 10.74 -19.09 -7.08
N LYS A 187 11.62 -18.22 -6.57
CA LYS A 187 12.05 -18.22 -5.16
C LYS A 187 10.84 -17.98 -4.24
N GLY A 188 10.01 -16.98 -4.53
CA GLY A 188 8.81 -16.67 -3.74
C GLY A 188 7.83 -17.84 -3.68
N ILE A 189 7.54 -18.46 -4.82
CA ILE A 189 6.68 -19.64 -4.91
C ILE A 189 7.24 -20.78 -4.05
N LYS A 190 8.53 -21.08 -4.16
CA LYS A 190 9.19 -22.16 -3.39
C LYS A 190 9.18 -21.91 -1.89
N MET A 191 9.30 -20.65 -1.48
CA MET A 191 9.32 -20.26 -0.06
C MET A 191 7.92 -20.04 0.53
N GLY A 192 6.91 -19.82 -0.31
CA GLY A 192 5.57 -19.40 0.13
C GLY A 192 5.56 -17.92 0.57
N ALA A 193 6.35 -17.07 -0.09
CA ALA A 193 6.41 -15.63 0.14
C ALA A 193 5.57 -14.90 -0.90
N ALA A 194 4.67 -14.03 -0.45
CA ALA A 194 3.63 -13.35 -1.23
C ALA A 194 2.64 -14.34 -1.90
N ASN A 195 1.58 -13.82 -2.50
CA ASN A 195 0.61 -14.61 -3.27
C ASN A 195 0.23 -13.96 -4.61
N SER A 196 0.84 -12.82 -4.92
CA SER A 196 0.62 -12.05 -6.15
C SER A 196 1.91 -11.32 -6.55
N ILE A 197 2.02 -11.00 -7.83
CA ILE A 197 3.13 -10.23 -8.40
C ILE A 197 2.58 -9.02 -9.16
N LEU A 198 3.25 -7.89 -9.09
CA LEU A 198 3.05 -6.78 -10.00
C LEU A 198 3.97 -6.96 -11.22
N ILE A 199 3.42 -6.82 -12.42
CA ILE A 199 4.16 -6.99 -13.68
C ILE A 199 4.44 -5.63 -14.30
N LYS A 200 5.72 -5.30 -14.46
CA LYS A 200 6.21 -4.07 -15.09
C LYS A 200 7.24 -4.40 -16.19
N VAL A 201 6.89 -4.17 -17.44
CA VAL A 201 7.78 -4.43 -18.59
C VAL A 201 9.12 -3.70 -18.47
N ASN A 202 9.11 -2.50 -17.89
CA ASN A 202 10.31 -1.68 -17.71
C ASN A 202 11.25 -2.16 -16.59
N GLN A 203 10.84 -3.10 -15.71
CA GLN A 203 11.70 -3.66 -14.67
C GLN A 203 12.65 -4.72 -15.24
N ILE A 204 12.12 -5.74 -15.90
CA ILE A 204 12.95 -6.79 -16.51
C ILE A 204 13.57 -6.32 -17.83
N GLY A 205 12.95 -5.39 -18.55
CA GLY A 205 13.51 -4.65 -19.67
C GLY A 205 13.13 -5.14 -21.05
N SER A 206 12.51 -6.29 -21.22
CA SER A 206 11.98 -6.76 -22.50
C SER A 206 10.60 -7.39 -22.35
N LEU A 207 9.78 -7.29 -23.40
CA LEU A 207 8.46 -7.93 -23.44
C LEU A 207 8.58 -9.46 -23.37
N THR A 208 9.60 -10.04 -24.00
CA THR A 208 9.83 -11.49 -23.99
C THR A 208 10.04 -12.00 -22.58
N GLU A 209 10.97 -11.40 -21.82
CA GLU A 209 11.25 -11.80 -20.44
C GLU A 209 10.07 -11.48 -19.48
N THR A 210 9.25 -10.47 -19.81
CA THR A 210 8.04 -10.17 -19.05
C THR A 210 6.97 -11.26 -19.20
N LEU A 211 6.91 -11.91 -20.36
CA LEU A 211 5.91 -12.94 -20.67
C LEU A 211 6.34 -14.35 -20.24
N GLU A 212 7.61 -14.57 -19.93
CA GLU A 212 8.13 -15.81 -19.35
C GLU A 212 7.63 -16.04 -17.92
#